data_42b160e93db3fe5e7ba17ed22e0d4ffc
#
_entry.id   42b160e93db3fe5e7ba17ed22e0d4ffc
#
_cell.length_a   1.000
_cell.length_b   1.000
_cell.length_c   1.000
_cell.angle_alpha   90.00
_cell.angle_beta   90.00
_cell.angle_gamma   90.00
#
_symmetry.space_group_name_H-M   'P 1'
#
loop_
_entity.id
_entity.type
_entity.pdbx_description
1 polymer ?
#
loop_
_entity_poly.entity_id
_entity_poly.type
_entity_poly.pdbx_seq_one_letter_code
_entity_poly.pdbx_strand_id
1 'polypeptide(L)'
;MRYTSGNYEAFARPRKPAGVDEKSAWFVGSGLASLSGAAFLIRDGQMPGNKITILEELKLPGGALDGIKEPKKGFVIRGGREMEDHFECLWDLFRSIPSLEVEGASVLDEFYWLNKDDPNYSLQRATIDRGQDAHTDGKFGLSEKAQKDIVKVFLATREEMENKRIDEVFGKDFLESNFW
;
A
#
# COMPACT_ATOMS: atom_id res chain seq x y z
N MET A 1 16.77 -1.06 -7.67
CA MET A 1 15.66 -0.10 -7.74
C MET A 1 16.23 1.27 -7.44
N ARG A 2 16.11 2.22 -8.35
CA ARG A 2 16.54 3.60 -8.03
C ARG A 2 15.37 4.26 -7.33
N TYR A 3 15.53 4.50 -6.07
CA TYR A 3 14.66 5.43 -5.36
C TYR A 3 14.90 6.80 -5.97
N THR A 4 13.86 7.45 -6.42
CA THR A 4 13.99 8.82 -6.84
C THR A 4 14.28 9.63 -5.59
N SER A 5 15.53 9.99 -5.39
CA SER A 5 15.83 11.21 -4.67
C SER A 5 15.36 12.36 -5.55
N GLY A 6 14.06 12.41 -5.85
CA GLY A 6 13.48 13.56 -6.52
C GLY A 6 13.93 14.78 -5.77
N ASN A 7 14.28 15.84 -6.49
CA ASN A 7 14.59 17.11 -5.85
C ASN A 7 13.38 17.50 -4.99
N TYR A 8 13.43 17.14 -3.72
CA TYR A 8 12.34 17.34 -2.77
C TYR A 8 11.92 18.80 -2.68
N GLU A 9 12.86 19.73 -2.84
CA GLU A 9 12.56 21.16 -2.87
C GLU A 9 11.69 21.56 -4.08
N ALA A 10 11.91 20.93 -5.23
CA ALA A 10 11.07 21.17 -6.39
C ALA A 10 9.63 20.67 -6.17
N PHE A 11 9.46 19.62 -5.36
CA PHE A 11 8.14 19.10 -4.98
C PHE A 11 7.54 19.85 -3.79
N ALA A 12 8.34 20.23 -2.81
CA ALA A 12 7.86 20.92 -1.61
C ALA A 12 7.38 22.36 -1.86
N ARG A 13 7.91 23.00 -2.90
CA ARG A 13 7.55 24.39 -3.26
C ARG A 13 7.53 24.59 -4.77
N PRO A 14 6.71 23.85 -5.50
CA PRO A 14 6.65 23.99 -6.94
C PRO A 14 6.16 25.39 -7.32
N ARG A 15 6.73 25.93 -8.39
CA ARG A 15 6.20 27.15 -8.98
C ARG A 15 4.90 26.85 -9.71
N LYS A 16 3.91 27.71 -9.54
CA LYS A 16 2.65 27.58 -10.27
C LYS A 16 2.90 27.53 -11.79
N PRO A 17 2.50 26.47 -12.49
CA PRO A 17 2.67 26.38 -13.94
C PRO A 17 1.85 27.45 -14.66
N ALA A 18 2.41 28.01 -15.70
CA ALA A 18 1.69 28.99 -16.53
C ALA A 18 0.45 28.35 -17.16
N GLY A 19 -0.66 29.07 -17.13
CA GLY A 19 -1.93 28.61 -17.72
C GLY A 19 -2.63 27.46 -16.99
N VAL A 20 -2.20 27.09 -15.77
CA VAL A 20 -2.83 26.01 -15.03
C VAL A 20 -4.29 26.31 -14.68
N ASP A 21 -4.63 27.56 -14.46
CA ASP A 21 -5.99 28.00 -14.14
C ASP A 21 -6.97 27.83 -15.32
N GLU A 22 -6.46 27.72 -16.53
CA GLU A 22 -7.23 27.55 -17.76
C GLU A 22 -7.41 26.06 -18.14
N LYS A 23 -6.66 25.16 -17.47
CA LYS A 23 -6.69 23.72 -17.73
C LYS A 23 -7.73 23.03 -16.85
N SER A 24 -8.19 21.87 -17.34
CA SER A 24 -9.03 20.94 -16.57
C SER A 24 -8.38 19.58 -16.50
N ALA A 25 -8.59 18.89 -15.40
CA ALA A 25 -8.14 17.51 -15.21
C ALA A 25 -9.35 16.60 -15.00
N TRP A 26 -9.32 15.44 -15.66
CA TRP A 26 -10.35 14.43 -15.57
C TRP A 26 -9.71 13.10 -15.18
N PHE A 27 -10.20 12.50 -14.10
CA PHE A 27 -9.79 11.20 -13.63
C PHE A 27 -10.94 10.21 -13.81
N VAL A 28 -10.63 9.01 -14.28
CA VAL A 28 -11.59 7.91 -14.41
C VAL A 28 -11.35 6.91 -13.29
N GLY A 29 -12.35 6.73 -12.44
CA GLY A 29 -12.27 5.99 -11.20
C GLY A 29 -11.72 6.84 -10.04
N SER A 30 -12.15 6.52 -8.83
CA SER A 30 -11.73 7.20 -7.59
C SER A 30 -10.84 6.32 -6.71
N GLY A 31 -10.01 5.48 -7.31
CA GLY A 31 -8.99 4.72 -6.59
C GLY A 31 -7.85 5.60 -6.08
N LEU A 32 -6.93 5.01 -5.34
CA LEU A 32 -5.80 5.70 -4.70
C LEU A 32 -5.01 6.57 -5.70
N ALA A 33 -4.74 6.08 -6.89
CA ALA A 33 -3.98 6.82 -7.90
C ALA A 33 -4.68 8.12 -8.33
N SER A 34 -5.98 8.06 -8.59
CA SER A 34 -6.77 9.25 -8.99
C SER A 34 -6.91 10.25 -7.84
N LEU A 35 -7.20 9.76 -6.64
CA LEU A 35 -7.33 10.62 -5.45
C LEU A 35 -6.00 11.30 -5.11
N SER A 36 -4.90 10.55 -5.13
CA SER A 36 -3.55 11.09 -4.92
C SER A 36 -3.17 12.08 -6.02
N GLY A 37 -3.44 11.73 -7.28
CA GLY A 37 -3.18 12.60 -8.41
C GLY A 37 -3.93 13.94 -8.32
N ALA A 38 -5.20 13.90 -7.92
CA ALA A 38 -5.99 15.12 -7.70
C ALA A 38 -5.44 15.97 -6.55
N ALA A 39 -5.05 15.32 -5.44
CA ALA A 39 -4.43 16.01 -4.30
C ALA A 39 -3.12 16.69 -4.69
N PHE A 40 -2.24 16.00 -5.43
CA PHE A 40 -0.98 16.58 -5.92
C PHE A 40 -1.20 17.69 -6.96
N LEU A 41 -2.21 17.58 -7.83
CA LEU A 41 -2.55 18.67 -8.76
C LEU A 41 -2.99 19.93 -8.01
N ILE A 42 -3.74 19.79 -6.93
CA ILE A 42 -4.15 20.94 -6.12
C ILE A 42 -2.97 21.50 -5.33
N ARG A 43 -2.27 20.64 -4.57
CA ARG A 43 -1.22 21.05 -3.64
C ARG A 43 0.03 21.55 -4.37
N ASP A 44 0.51 20.76 -5.31
CA ASP A 44 1.80 21.00 -5.97
C ASP A 44 1.65 21.65 -7.34
N GLY A 45 0.68 21.18 -8.13
CA GLY A 45 0.35 21.78 -9.42
C GLY A 45 -0.41 23.10 -9.32
N GLN A 46 -0.91 23.44 -8.13
CA GLN A 46 -1.69 24.65 -7.85
C GLN A 46 -2.87 24.83 -8.82
N MET A 47 -3.42 23.72 -9.27
CA MET A 47 -4.62 23.71 -10.10
C MET A 47 -5.85 23.97 -9.22
N PRO A 48 -6.77 24.88 -9.65
CA PRO A 48 -8.01 25.07 -8.90
C PRO A 48 -8.83 23.80 -8.80
N GLY A 49 -9.27 23.43 -7.59
CA GLY A 49 -10.02 22.19 -7.35
C GLY A 49 -11.32 22.09 -8.17
N ASN A 50 -11.96 23.21 -8.47
CA ASN A 50 -13.14 23.27 -9.34
C ASN A 50 -12.86 22.97 -10.83
N LYS A 51 -11.60 22.81 -11.19
CA LYS A 51 -11.15 22.38 -12.53
C LYS A 51 -10.81 20.90 -12.58
N ILE A 52 -10.97 20.18 -11.46
CA ILE A 52 -10.67 18.76 -11.36
C ILE A 52 -11.98 17.98 -11.21
N THR A 53 -12.18 17.00 -12.08
CA THR A 53 -13.34 16.12 -12.06
C THR A 53 -12.88 14.68 -11.91
N ILE A 54 -13.45 13.97 -10.95
CA ILE A 54 -13.25 12.53 -10.77
C ILE A 54 -14.55 11.82 -11.09
N LEU A 55 -14.53 10.94 -12.07
CA LEU A 55 -15.68 10.12 -12.48
C LEU A 55 -15.59 8.78 -11.75
N GLU A 56 -16.61 8.49 -10.96
CA GLU A 56 -16.72 7.23 -10.23
C GLU A 56 -18.08 6.57 -10.50
N GLU A 57 -18.05 5.29 -10.85
CA GLU A 57 -19.24 4.50 -11.11
C GLU A 57 -19.92 4.03 -9.81
N LEU A 58 -19.11 3.75 -8.79
CA LEU A 58 -19.61 3.24 -7.52
C LEU A 58 -20.00 4.38 -6.57
N LYS A 59 -20.90 4.09 -5.65
CA LYS A 59 -21.34 5.06 -4.64
C LYS A 59 -20.26 5.40 -3.59
N LEU A 60 -19.31 4.49 -3.41
CA LEU A 60 -18.23 4.63 -2.43
C LEU A 60 -16.92 4.86 -3.18
N PRO A 61 -16.22 5.99 -2.95
CA PRO A 61 -14.90 6.22 -3.51
C PRO A 61 -13.84 5.37 -2.80
N GLY A 62 -12.67 5.24 -3.43
CA GLY A 62 -11.52 4.53 -2.86
C GLY A 62 -11.05 3.34 -3.70
N GLY A 63 -11.84 2.88 -4.66
CA GLY A 63 -11.50 1.75 -5.51
C GLY A 63 -11.25 0.48 -4.69
N ALA A 64 -10.12 -0.18 -4.90
CA ALA A 64 -9.74 -1.37 -4.13
C ALA A 64 -9.43 -1.08 -2.65
N LEU A 65 -9.22 0.17 -2.27
CA LEU A 65 -8.97 0.62 -0.90
C LEU A 65 -10.24 1.10 -0.19
N ASP A 66 -11.39 0.87 -0.75
CA ASP A 66 -12.66 1.18 -0.11
C ASP A 66 -12.83 0.40 1.21
N GLY A 67 -13.71 0.89 2.04
CA GLY A 67 -14.10 0.23 3.28
C GLY A 67 -15.44 0.78 3.75
N ILE A 68 -16.15 0.01 4.54
CA ILE A 68 -17.42 0.41 5.12
C ILE A 68 -17.37 0.26 6.65
N LYS A 69 -18.10 1.14 7.30
CA LYS A 69 -18.40 1.00 8.73
C LYS A 69 -19.79 0.37 8.87
N GLU A 70 -19.81 -0.88 9.29
CA GLU A 70 -21.04 -1.62 9.54
C GLU A 70 -21.34 -1.56 11.06
N PRO A 71 -22.45 -0.96 11.51
CA PRO A 71 -22.70 -0.74 12.93
C PRO A 71 -22.65 -1.99 13.81
N LYS A 72 -22.99 -3.15 13.25
CA LYS A 72 -23.01 -4.43 13.97
C LYS A 72 -21.74 -5.26 13.80
N LYS A 73 -20.89 -4.94 12.83
CA LYS A 73 -19.73 -5.75 12.46
C LYS A 73 -18.39 -5.01 12.57
N GLY A 74 -18.45 -3.69 12.79
CA GLY A 74 -17.28 -2.84 12.80
C GLY A 74 -16.83 -2.41 11.38
N PHE A 75 -15.56 -2.27 11.17
CA PHE A 75 -15.01 -1.90 9.88
C PHE A 75 -14.81 -3.12 9.00
N VAL A 76 -15.27 -3.03 7.75
CA VAL A 76 -15.10 -4.08 6.74
C VAL A 76 -14.23 -3.52 5.63
N ILE A 77 -13.10 -4.16 5.38
CA ILE A 77 -12.15 -3.81 4.32
C ILE A 77 -11.85 -5.03 3.45
N ARG A 78 -11.40 -4.78 2.23
CA ARG A 78 -10.96 -5.83 1.31
C ARG A 78 -9.45 -6.06 1.45
N GLY A 79 -9.06 -7.28 1.78
CA GLY A 79 -7.66 -7.71 1.83
C GLY A 79 -6.80 -7.00 2.87
N GLY A 80 -5.54 -7.40 2.92
CA GLY A 80 -4.49 -6.72 3.69
C GLY A 80 -4.06 -5.42 3.02
N ARG A 81 -3.54 -4.49 3.82
CA ARG A 81 -3.06 -3.18 3.36
C ARG A 81 -1.76 -2.86 4.04
N GLU A 82 -0.77 -3.65 3.68
CA GLU A 82 0.59 -3.48 4.18
C GLU A 82 1.27 -2.31 3.48
N MET A 83 2.14 -1.64 4.18
CA MET A 83 2.90 -0.49 3.70
C MET A 83 4.37 -0.69 3.99
N GLU A 84 5.21 -0.14 3.13
CA GLU A 84 6.66 -0.19 3.24
C GLU A 84 7.24 1.18 3.57
N ASP A 85 8.42 1.20 4.19
CA ASP A 85 9.14 2.42 4.53
C ASP A 85 9.45 3.30 3.30
N HIS A 86 9.46 2.71 2.10
CA HIS A 86 9.81 3.38 0.85
C HIS A 86 8.64 3.87 0.02
N PHE A 87 7.45 3.94 0.58
CA PHE A 87 6.30 4.57 -0.06
C PHE A 87 6.33 6.10 0.12
N GLU A 88 7.44 6.74 -0.24
CA GLU A 88 7.68 8.15 0.04
C GLU A 88 6.56 9.08 -0.44
N CYS A 89 6.03 8.83 -1.64
CA CYS A 89 4.91 9.63 -2.18
C CYS A 89 3.64 9.47 -1.34
N LEU A 90 3.40 8.26 -0.79
CA LEU A 90 2.24 8.00 0.07
C LEU A 90 2.41 8.67 1.43
N TRP A 91 3.59 8.58 2.02
CA TRP A 91 3.91 9.25 3.28
C TRP A 91 3.83 10.77 3.17
N ASP A 92 4.33 11.32 2.07
CA ASP A 92 4.21 12.75 1.79
C ASP A 92 2.74 13.18 1.62
N LEU A 93 1.93 12.38 0.92
CA LEU A 93 0.50 12.61 0.82
C LEU A 93 -0.18 12.57 2.18
N PHE A 94 0.06 11.51 2.97
CA PHE A 94 -0.57 11.32 4.29
C PHE A 94 -0.24 12.43 5.28
N ARG A 95 0.99 12.96 5.22
CA ARG A 95 1.39 14.13 6.01
C ARG A 95 0.56 15.37 5.69
N SER A 96 0.09 15.50 4.46
CA SER A 96 -0.68 16.66 4.00
C SER A 96 -2.19 16.52 4.22
N ILE A 97 -2.67 15.35 4.60
CA ILE A 97 -4.09 15.09 4.88
C ILE A 97 -4.34 15.27 6.38
N PRO A 98 -5.21 16.22 6.78
CA PRO A 98 -5.52 16.40 8.20
C PRO A 98 -6.31 15.22 8.76
N SER A 99 -6.05 14.87 10.02
CA SER A 99 -6.88 13.95 10.77
C SER A 99 -8.32 14.48 10.87
N LEU A 100 -9.28 13.58 10.82
CA LEU A 100 -10.69 13.89 11.08
C LEU A 100 -11.04 13.84 12.57
N GLU A 101 -10.20 13.23 13.39
CA GLU A 101 -10.49 12.96 14.82
C GLU A 101 -9.60 13.79 15.75
N VAL A 102 -8.38 14.12 15.31
CA VAL A 102 -7.40 14.81 16.16
C VAL A 102 -6.97 16.13 15.52
N GLU A 103 -7.35 17.24 16.12
CA GLU A 103 -6.97 18.57 15.66
C GLU A 103 -5.44 18.74 15.63
N GLY A 104 -4.93 19.29 14.53
CA GLY A 104 -3.50 19.53 14.33
C GLY A 104 -2.67 18.30 13.93
N ALA A 105 -3.26 17.10 13.91
CA ALA A 105 -2.62 15.89 13.45
C ALA A 105 -2.89 15.63 11.96
N SER A 106 -2.04 14.80 11.35
CA SER A 106 -2.21 14.28 10.00
C SER A 106 -2.58 12.80 10.02
N VAL A 107 -3.03 12.29 8.88
CA VAL A 107 -3.25 10.84 8.67
C VAL A 107 -1.95 10.05 8.89
N LEU A 108 -0.79 10.65 8.58
CA LEU A 108 0.50 10.01 8.85
C LEU A 108 0.75 9.85 10.35
N ASP A 109 0.42 10.86 11.16
CA ASP A 109 0.56 10.77 12.61
C ASP A 109 -0.31 9.65 13.19
N GLU A 110 -1.56 9.56 12.74
CA GLU A 110 -2.46 8.49 13.14
C GLU A 110 -1.93 7.11 12.77
N PHE A 111 -1.37 6.98 11.58
CA PHE A 111 -0.76 5.74 11.13
C PHE A 111 0.40 5.32 12.05
N TYR A 112 1.29 6.25 12.41
CA TYR A 112 2.37 5.95 13.34
C TYR A 112 1.87 5.58 14.73
N TRP A 113 0.86 6.27 15.25
CA TRP A 113 0.29 5.96 16.57
C TRP A 113 -0.33 4.57 16.63
N LEU A 114 -1.01 4.16 15.58
CA LEU A 114 -1.59 2.82 15.47
C LEU A 114 -0.53 1.72 15.43
N ASN A 115 0.65 2.00 14.93
CA ASN A 115 1.69 1.00 14.69
C ASN A 115 2.83 1.02 15.73
N LYS A 116 2.91 2.02 16.60
CA LYS A 116 4.03 2.17 17.53
C LYS A 116 4.13 1.06 18.59
N ASP A 117 2.99 0.55 19.06
CA ASP A 117 2.93 -0.44 20.13
C ASP A 117 2.91 -1.88 19.57
N ASP A 118 2.54 -2.03 18.32
CA ASP A 118 2.53 -3.29 17.60
C ASP A 118 3.04 -3.06 16.18
N PRO A 119 4.33 -2.79 16.05
CA PRO A 119 4.93 -2.62 14.74
C PRO A 119 4.76 -3.92 13.97
N ASN A 120 4.26 -3.81 12.75
CA ASN A 120 3.93 -4.94 11.90
C ASN A 120 5.19 -5.60 11.36
N TYR A 121 5.90 -6.32 12.21
CA TYR A 121 7.09 -7.11 11.84
C TYR A 121 6.73 -8.48 11.23
N SER A 122 5.56 -8.60 10.62
CA SER A 122 5.19 -9.81 9.90
C SER A 122 5.21 -11.10 10.72
N LEU A 123 5.09 -11.01 12.03
CA LEU A 123 4.71 -12.19 12.81
C LEU A 123 3.27 -12.51 12.42
N GLN A 124 3.12 -13.45 11.53
CA GLN A 124 1.80 -13.89 11.13
C GLN A 124 1.02 -14.33 12.35
N ARG A 125 -0.10 -13.67 12.55
CA ARG A 125 -1.08 -14.08 13.54
C ARG A 125 -2.20 -14.80 12.80
N ALA A 126 -2.35 -16.06 13.07
CA ALA A 126 -3.51 -16.81 12.66
C ALA A 126 -4.42 -17.05 13.85
N THR A 127 -5.71 -17.06 13.63
CA THR A 127 -6.69 -17.40 14.67
C THR A 127 -7.40 -18.69 14.33
N ILE A 128 -7.70 -19.46 15.37
CA ILE A 128 -8.56 -20.63 15.34
C ILE A 128 -9.76 -20.40 16.25
N ASP A 129 -10.75 -21.24 16.19
CA ASP A 129 -11.89 -21.27 17.12
C ASP A 129 -12.47 -19.88 17.45
N ARG A 130 -12.74 -19.10 16.41
CA ARG A 130 -13.35 -17.75 16.49
C ARG A 130 -12.52 -16.71 17.25
N GLY A 131 -11.24 -16.64 16.97
CA GLY A 131 -10.38 -15.57 17.43
C GLY A 131 -9.37 -15.96 18.49
N GLN A 132 -9.24 -17.23 18.83
CA GLN A 132 -8.12 -17.69 19.64
C GLN A 132 -6.83 -17.71 18.84
N ASP A 133 -5.72 -17.34 19.45
CA ASP A 133 -4.41 -17.40 18.80
C ASP A 133 -4.06 -18.84 18.43
N ALA A 134 -3.73 -19.06 17.18
CA ALA A 134 -3.31 -20.37 16.68
C ALA A 134 -1.87 -20.74 17.07
N HIS A 135 -1.12 -19.83 17.69
CA HIS A 135 0.28 -20.01 18.09
C HIS A 135 1.17 -20.60 16.99
N THR A 136 1.09 -19.99 15.81
CA THR A 136 1.86 -20.45 14.63
C THR A 136 3.37 -20.34 14.81
N ASP A 137 3.84 -19.63 15.83
CA ASP A 137 5.26 -19.43 16.16
C ASP A 137 6.11 -18.89 14.98
N GLY A 138 5.47 -18.19 14.06
CA GLY A 138 6.13 -17.76 12.82
C GLY A 138 6.55 -18.90 11.89
N LYS A 139 6.10 -20.11 12.15
CA LYS A 139 6.39 -21.27 11.29
C LYS A 139 5.35 -21.38 10.19
N PHE A 140 5.82 -21.40 8.96
CA PHE A 140 4.98 -21.51 7.76
C PHE A 140 4.70 -22.96 7.34
N GLY A 141 5.04 -23.94 8.16
CA GLY A 141 4.92 -25.36 7.81
C GLY A 141 5.89 -25.80 6.70
N LEU A 142 6.96 -25.03 6.48
CA LEU A 142 7.98 -25.34 5.49
C LEU A 142 8.95 -26.39 6.00
N SER A 143 9.22 -27.42 5.19
CA SER A 143 10.32 -28.35 5.44
C SER A 143 11.68 -27.60 5.32
N GLU A 144 12.74 -28.15 5.92
CA GLU A 144 14.09 -27.60 5.77
C GLU A 144 14.52 -27.50 4.29
N LYS A 145 14.09 -28.45 3.48
CA LYS A 145 14.36 -28.43 2.03
C LYS A 145 13.63 -27.29 1.35
N ALA A 146 12.36 -27.08 1.66
CA ALA A 146 11.58 -25.96 1.10
C ALA A 146 12.16 -24.60 1.51
N GLN A 147 12.64 -24.46 2.74
CA GLN A 147 13.34 -23.25 3.17
C GLN A 147 14.63 -23.01 2.37
N LYS A 148 15.41 -24.06 2.14
CA LYS A 148 16.62 -23.98 1.28
C LYS A 148 16.29 -23.62 -0.16
N ASP A 149 15.18 -24.10 -0.70
CA ASP A 149 14.76 -23.77 -2.06
C ASP A 149 14.37 -22.29 -2.18
N ILE A 150 13.70 -21.72 -1.19
CA ILE A 150 13.44 -20.26 -1.13
C ILE A 150 14.74 -19.47 -1.14
N VAL A 151 15.70 -19.83 -0.30
CA VAL A 151 17.01 -19.15 -0.24
C VAL A 151 17.73 -19.19 -1.60
N LYS A 152 17.69 -20.32 -2.29
CA LYS A 152 18.28 -20.45 -3.64
C LYS A 152 17.65 -19.47 -4.62
N VAL A 153 16.32 -19.27 -4.57
CA VAL A 153 15.64 -18.33 -5.46
C VAL A 153 16.09 -16.90 -5.22
N PHE A 154 16.26 -16.50 -3.96
CA PHE A 154 16.78 -15.17 -3.64
C PHE A 154 18.24 -14.94 -4.07
N LEU A 155 19.01 -16.01 -4.17
CA LEU A 155 20.41 -15.96 -4.60
C LEU A 155 20.60 -16.20 -6.09
N ALA A 156 19.56 -16.66 -6.79
CA ALA A 156 19.62 -16.95 -8.22
C ALA A 156 19.70 -15.68 -9.06
N THR A 157 20.48 -15.73 -10.11
CA THR A 157 20.54 -14.65 -11.10
C THR A 157 19.32 -14.72 -12.02
N ARG A 158 19.08 -13.60 -12.73
CA ARG A 158 18.00 -13.55 -13.72
C ARG A 158 18.21 -14.60 -14.82
N GLU A 159 19.43 -14.75 -15.29
CA GLU A 159 19.81 -15.69 -16.35
C GLU A 159 19.54 -17.15 -15.96
N GLU A 160 19.78 -17.47 -14.68
CA GLU A 160 19.50 -18.83 -14.15
C GLU A 160 18.02 -19.12 -14.05
N MET A 161 17.18 -18.10 -13.93
CA MET A 161 15.74 -18.23 -13.76
C MET A 161 14.97 -18.02 -15.06
N GLU A 162 15.61 -17.46 -16.09
CA GLU A 162 14.96 -17.15 -17.34
C GLU A 162 14.48 -18.42 -18.05
N ASN A 163 13.24 -18.38 -18.51
CA ASN A 163 12.55 -19.50 -19.17
C ASN A 163 12.29 -20.76 -18.30
N LYS A 164 12.45 -20.66 -16.98
CA LYS A 164 12.07 -21.75 -16.07
C LYS A 164 10.64 -21.59 -15.58
N ARG A 165 9.96 -22.70 -15.46
CA ARG A 165 8.67 -22.76 -14.79
C ARG A 165 8.86 -22.91 -13.29
N ILE A 166 7.84 -22.55 -12.53
CA ILE A 166 7.90 -22.58 -11.07
C ILE A 166 8.14 -23.99 -10.52
N ASP A 167 7.58 -25.01 -11.17
CA ASP A 167 7.75 -26.41 -10.81
C ASP A 167 9.14 -26.98 -11.19
N GLU A 168 9.91 -26.26 -11.98
CA GLU A 168 11.32 -26.57 -12.28
C GLU A 168 12.28 -25.90 -11.28
N VAL A 169 11.79 -24.87 -10.59
CA VAL A 169 12.58 -24.10 -9.61
C VAL A 169 12.37 -24.63 -8.19
N PHE A 170 11.13 -24.87 -7.84
CA PHE A 170 10.74 -25.35 -6.52
C PHE A 170 10.44 -26.85 -6.52
N GLY A 171 10.94 -27.53 -5.51
CA GLY A 171 10.62 -28.95 -5.32
C GLY A 171 9.17 -29.16 -4.87
N LYS A 172 8.73 -30.39 -4.99
CA LYS A 172 7.38 -30.81 -4.61
C LYS A 172 7.04 -30.46 -3.16
N ASP A 173 7.99 -30.60 -2.24
CA ASP A 173 7.81 -30.27 -0.81
C ASP A 173 7.41 -28.80 -0.59
N PHE A 174 7.93 -27.89 -1.42
CA PHE A 174 7.55 -26.48 -1.37
C PHE A 174 6.15 -26.27 -1.94
N LEU A 175 5.88 -26.82 -3.12
CA LEU A 175 4.60 -26.65 -3.82
C LEU A 175 3.42 -27.31 -3.11
N GLU A 176 3.67 -28.28 -2.22
CA GLU A 176 2.67 -28.91 -1.37
C GLU A 176 2.63 -28.33 0.06
N SER A 177 3.45 -27.30 0.36
CA SER A 177 3.46 -26.67 1.68
C SER A 177 2.25 -25.75 1.88
N ASN A 178 1.89 -25.54 3.14
CA ASN A 178 0.84 -24.56 3.49
C ASN A 178 1.22 -23.12 3.11
N PHE A 179 2.51 -22.83 2.99
CA PHE A 179 2.98 -21.52 2.54
C PHE A 179 2.59 -21.27 1.08
N TRP A 180 2.79 -22.26 0.19
CA TRP A 180 2.41 -22.15 -1.22
C TRP A 180 0.90 -22.12 -1.42
#